data_2566771942c11767b1fa30ad3c0ee934
#
_entry.id   2566771942c11767b1fa30ad3c0ee934
#
_cell.length_a   1.000
_cell.length_b   1.000
_cell.length_c   1.000
_cell.angle_alpha   90.00
_cell.angle_beta   90.00
_cell.angle_gamma   90.00
#
_symmetry.space_group_name_H-M   'P 1'
#
loop_
_entity.id
_entity.type
_entity.pdbx_description
1 polymer ?
#
loop_
_entity_poly.entity_id
_entity_poly.type
_entity_poly.pdbx_seq_one_letter_code
_entity_poly.pdbx_strand_id
1 'polypeptide(L)'
;MKTLIQAHRGASAYRPENTVEAFSKAMEMGADGIELDVHLSKDGEIVVAHDARLERVSNGKGYINDYTLKKLKSLDFGKPSPNDHVCRIPTLSEVFSLVKPSALTVNVELKTTERLYPDLPRKLLNLAGEYAMGERVIYSSFNHYSLKETKALDPSARIGLLYELGMFDPWVYANYVGADAIHPHYFVIAALPETVALCHEHGVKVNVWTVDEPDAIKLMLKCAVDGIITNKPDIAVACRAKYKEETNAGK
;
A
#
# COMPACT_ATOMS: atom_id res chain seq x y z
N MET A 1 17.63 2.51 -11.45
CA MET A 1 16.36 3.17 -11.05
C MET A 1 16.41 3.57 -9.58
N LYS A 2 15.52 4.46 -9.12
CA LYS A 2 15.42 4.82 -7.70
C LYS A 2 14.39 3.91 -7.04
N THR A 3 14.77 3.13 -6.01
CA THR A 3 13.81 2.39 -5.17
C THR A 3 12.90 3.38 -4.43
N LEU A 4 11.58 3.24 -4.57
CA LEU A 4 10.59 4.08 -3.89
C LEU A 4 10.36 3.58 -2.45
N ILE A 5 10.24 4.50 -1.51
CA ILE A 5 9.85 4.20 -0.13
C ILE A 5 8.38 4.53 0.05
N GLN A 6 7.58 3.50 0.32
CA GLN A 6 6.14 3.60 0.56
C GLN A 6 5.85 3.32 2.04
N ALA A 7 5.14 4.25 2.68
CA ALA A 7 4.78 4.12 4.08
C ALA A 7 3.56 3.20 4.24
N HIS A 8 3.77 2.01 4.83
CA HIS A 8 2.76 0.97 5.06
C HIS A 8 1.69 1.44 6.05
N ARG A 9 0.48 1.65 5.57
CA ARG A 9 -0.63 2.24 6.31
C ARG A 9 -0.27 3.62 6.90
N GLY A 10 0.58 4.37 6.18
CA GLY A 10 1.25 5.57 6.67
C GLY A 10 2.48 5.27 7.51
N ALA A 11 2.95 6.22 8.31
CA ALA A 11 4.04 6.02 9.28
C ALA A 11 3.53 5.25 10.50
N SER A 12 3.11 3.99 10.31
CA SER A 12 2.34 3.20 11.26
C SER A 12 3.14 2.75 12.49
N ALA A 13 4.47 2.80 12.45
CA ALA A 13 5.30 2.63 13.65
C ALA A 13 5.23 3.84 14.61
N TYR A 14 4.71 4.98 14.17
CA TYR A 14 4.73 6.25 14.91
C TYR A 14 3.34 6.85 15.17
N ARG A 15 2.36 6.47 14.37
CA ARG A 15 0.96 6.92 14.45
C ARG A 15 0.03 5.74 14.20
N PRO A 16 -1.24 5.81 14.65
CA PRO A 16 -2.23 4.77 14.36
C PRO A 16 -2.32 4.51 12.85
N GLU A 17 -2.23 3.22 12.47
CA GLU A 17 -2.27 2.80 11.07
C GLU A 17 -3.53 3.30 10.32
N ASN A 18 -3.40 3.57 9.03
CA ASN A 18 -4.51 3.95 8.17
C ASN A 18 -5.27 5.21 8.64
N THR A 19 -4.58 6.15 9.28
CA THR A 19 -5.14 7.44 9.71
C THR A 19 -4.52 8.62 8.97
N VAL A 20 -5.24 9.74 8.94
CA VAL A 20 -4.71 11.00 8.37
C VAL A 20 -3.40 11.41 9.06
N GLU A 21 -3.30 11.17 10.36
CA GLU A 21 -2.11 11.46 11.17
C GLU A 21 -0.91 10.61 10.74
N ALA A 22 -1.14 9.32 10.42
CA ALA A 22 -0.07 8.43 9.92
C ALA A 22 0.38 8.83 8.51
N PHE A 23 -0.54 9.21 7.64
CA PHE A 23 -0.22 9.66 6.28
C PHE A 23 0.51 11.00 6.28
N SER A 24 0.04 11.97 7.07
CA SER A 24 0.73 13.26 7.24
C SER A 24 2.15 13.06 7.78
N LYS A 25 2.31 12.15 8.76
CA LYS A 25 3.64 11.84 9.31
C LYS A 25 4.57 11.19 8.28
N ALA A 26 4.05 10.33 7.42
CA ALA A 26 4.82 9.75 6.32
C ALA A 26 5.33 10.81 5.32
N MET A 27 4.48 11.82 5.02
CA MET A 27 4.87 12.96 4.18
C MET A 27 6.02 13.76 4.82
N GLU A 28 5.92 14.07 6.12
CA GLU A 28 6.96 14.78 6.87
C GLU A 28 8.29 14.02 6.88
N MET A 29 8.24 12.68 6.91
CA MET A 29 9.40 11.80 6.89
C MET A 29 10.02 11.61 5.50
N GLY A 30 9.45 12.21 4.44
CA GLY A 30 9.99 12.16 3.08
C GLY A 30 9.77 10.83 2.36
N ALA A 31 8.70 10.11 2.67
CA ALA A 31 8.26 8.96 1.89
C ALA A 31 7.95 9.38 0.45
N ASP A 32 8.19 8.49 -0.53
CA ASP A 32 7.86 8.74 -1.94
C ASP A 32 6.39 8.36 -2.23
N GLY A 33 5.75 7.64 -1.34
CA GLY A 33 4.35 7.24 -1.43
C GLY A 33 3.82 6.72 -0.10
N ILE A 34 2.52 6.49 -0.07
CA ILE A 34 1.82 5.80 1.02
C ILE A 34 1.17 4.54 0.48
N GLU A 35 1.05 3.56 1.34
CA GLU A 35 0.22 2.39 1.12
C GLU A 35 -0.94 2.45 2.13
N LEU A 36 -2.11 1.97 1.74
CA LEU A 36 -3.32 1.96 2.53
C LEU A 36 -4.29 0.87 2.09
N ASP A 37 -5.17 0.47 3.02
CA ASP A 37 -6.16 -0.58 2.82
C ASP A 37 -7.58 -0.02 2.72
N VAL A 38 -8.42 -0.56 1.84
CA VAL A 38 -9.78 -0.05 1.66
C VAL A 38 -10.87 -1.11 1.79
N HIS A 39 -11.98 -0.66 2.38
CA HIS A 39 -13.25 -1.37 2.47
C HIS A 39 -14.41 -0.47 2.02
N LEU A 40 -15.61 -1.06 1.87
CA LEU A 40 -16.85 -0.28 1.74
C LEU A 40 -17.62 -0.27 3.05
N SER A 41 -18.12 0.90 3.43
CA SER A 41 -19.13 1.04 4.47
C SER A 41 -20.48 0.51 3.99
N LYS A 42 -21.46 0.40 4.91
CA LYS A 42 -22.82 -0.04 4.61
C LYS A 42 -23.53 0.83 3.56
N ASP A 43 -23.26 2.12 3.58
CA ASP A 43 -23.79 3.12 2.63
C ASP A 43 -22.88 3.33 1.42
N GLY A 44 -21.86 2.45 1.23
CA GLY A 44 -21.06 2.36 0.02
C GLY A 44 -19.94 3.38 -0.10
N GLU A 45 -19.54 4.04 0.99
CA GLU A 45 -18.39 4.92 1.03
C GLU A 45 -17.09 4.12 1.13
N ILE A 46 -16.04 4.55 0.42
CA ILE A 46 -14.72 3.93 0.51
C ILE A 46 -14.02 4.44 1.76
N VAL A 47 -13.80 3.55 2.73
CA VAL A 47 -13.15 3.84 4.01
C VAL A 47 -11.80 3.14 4.11
N VAL A 48 -10.88 3.74 4.87
CA VAL A 48 -9.49 3.28 4.95
C VAL A 48 -9.25 2.58 6.28
N ALA A 49 -9.07 1.27 6.24
CA ALA A 49 -8.74 0.41 7.40
C ALA A 49 -8.21 -0.94 6.89
N HIS A 50 -7.36 -1.62 7.69
CA HIS A 50 -6.81 -2.92 7.29
C HIS A 50 -7.80 -4.05 7.48
N ASP A 51 -8.31 -4.22 8.71
CA ASP A 51 -9.20 -5.33 9.04
C ASP A 51 -10.64 -5.04 8.62
N ALA A 52 -11.34 -6.04 8.11
CA ALA A 52 -12.78 -5.95 7.90
C ALA A 52 -13.53 -5.78 9.22
N ARG A 53 -12.93 -6.23 10.36
CA ARG A 53 -13.47 -6.14 11.71
C ARG A 53 -12.89 -4.96 12.47
N LEU A 54 -13.74 -4.35 13.32
CA LEU A 54 -13.43 -3.10 14.02
C LEU A 54 -12.58 -3.27 15.28
N GLU A 55 -12.55 -4.48 15.89
CA GLU A 55 -12.07 -4.69 17.26
C GLU A 55 -10.59 -4.38 17.48
N ARG A 56 -9.73 -4.64 16.48
CA ARG A 56 -8.29 -4.43 16.60
C ARG A 56 -7.91 -2.95 16.52
N VAL A 57 -8.50 -2.24 15.56
CA VAL A 57 -8.10 -0.88 15.18
C VAL A 57 -9.01 0.21 15.72
N SER A 58 -10.12 -0.14 16.38
CA SER A 58 -11.07 0.83 16.91
C SER A 58 -11.69 0.41 18.24
N ASN A 59 -12.52 1.28 18.82
CA ASN A 59 -13.37 0.96 19.97
C ASN A 59 -14.73 0.34 19.55
N GLY A 60 -14.92 0.08 18.23
CA GLY A 60 -16.11 -0.58 17.70
C GLY A 60 -16.04 -2.11 17.77
N LYS A 61 -17.14 -2.77 17.35
CA LYS A 61 -17.25 -4.23 17.23
C LYS A 61 -17.97 -4.58 15.93
N GLY A 62 -17.69 -5.77 15.38
CA GLY A 62 -18.33 -6.25 14.16
C GLY A 62 -17.61 -5.78 12.89
N TYR A 63 -18.30 -5.81 11.76
CA TYR A 63 -17.70 -5.54 10.47
C TYR A 63 -17.91 -4.10 10.02
N ILE A 64 -16.94 -3.55 9.32
CA ILE A 64 -16.99 -2.19 8.74
C ILE A 64 -18.25 -2.01 7.87
N ASN A 65 -18.56 -2.99 7.02
CA ASN A 65 -19.70 -2.91 6.11
C ASN A 65 -21.10 -3.10 6.76
N ASP A 66 -21.16 -3.32 8.05
CA ASP A 66 -22.42 -3.30 8.81
C ASP A 66 -22.81 -1.87 9.24
N TYR A 67 -21.88 -0.91 9.14
CA TYR A 67 -22.02 0.46 9.64
C TYR A 67 -21.96 1.49 8.50
N THR A 68 -22.82 2.51 8.63
CA THR A 68 -22.73 3.70 7.78
C THR A 68 -21.46 4.50 8.06
N LEU A 69 -20.99 5.29 7.09
CA LEU A 69 -19.85 6.20 7.29
C LEU A 69 -20.05 7.09 8.53
N LYS A 70 -21.23 7.66 8.70
CA LYS A 70 -21.56 8.50 9.87
C LYS A 70 -21.28 7.77 11.19
N LYS A 71 -21.66 6.50 11.28
CA LYS A 71 -21.42 5.69 12.49
C LYS A 71 -19.94 5.32 12.63
N LEU A 72 -19.26 4.93 11.56
CA LEU A 72 -17.82 4.66 11.57
C LEU A 72 -17.02 5.89 12.03
N LYS A 73 -17.33 7.07 11.52
CA LYS A 73 -16.71 8.35 11.93
C LYS A 73 -16.95 8.70 13.40
N SER A 74 -17.94 8.11 14.08
CA SER A 74 -18.16 8.30 15.53
C SER A 74 -17.26 7.42 16.40
N LEU A 75 -16.61 6.39 15.83
CA LEU A 75 -15.71 5.50 16.53
C LEU A 75 -14.30 6.09 16.62
N ASP A 76 -13.52 5.60 17.59
CA ASP A 76 -12.11 5.94 17.72
C ASP A 76 -11.25 4.85 17.07
N PHE A 77 -10.47 5.23 16.06
CA PHE A 77 -9.51 4.40 15.33
C PHE A 77 -8.05 4.65 15.76
N GLY A 78 -7.85 5.24 16.93
CA GLY A 78 -6.52 5.51 17.50
C GLY A 78 -5.86 4.31 18.19
N LYS A 79 -6.43 3.11 18.14
CA LYS A 79 -5.86 1.91 18.76
C LYS A 79 -4.90 1.16 17.82
N PRO A 80 -3.83 0.54 18.37
CA PRO A 80 -3.24 0.74 19.68
C PRO A 80 -2.27 1.92 19.66
N SER A 81 -2.67 3.10 20.09
CA SER A 81 -1.76 4.23 20.27
C SER A 81 -1.59 4.55 21.74
N PRO A 82 -0.36 4.77 22.24
CA PRO A 82 -0.12 5.19 23.62
C PRO A 82 -0.53 6.64 23.89
N ASN A 83 -0.93 7.40 22.88
CA ASN A 83 -1.34 8.80 22.99
C ASN A 83 -2.85 8.89 22.95
N ASP A 84 -3.48 9.60 23.89
CA ASP A 84 -4.93 9.79 24.04
C ASP A 84 -5.61 10.59 22.89
N HIS A 85 -5.04 10.55 21.68
CA HIS A 85 -5.63 11.20 20.52
C HIS A 85 -6.67 10.30 19.86
N VAL A 86 -7.90 10.80 19.81
CA VAL A 86 -8.99 10.18 19.08
C VAL A 86 -8.74 10.34 17.58
N CYS A 87 -8.44 9.23 16.88
CA CYS A 87 -8.34 9.21 15.42
C CYS A 87 -9.68 8.77 14.80
N ARG A 88 -10.00 9.31 13.64
CA ARG A 88 -11.20 8.92 12.88
C ARG A 88 -10.81 8.12 11.67
N ILE A 89 -11.64 7.13 11.33
CA ILE A 89 -11.45 6.39 10.07
C ILE A 89 -11.51 7.38 8.90
N PRO A 90 -10.48 7.44 8.03
CA PRO A 90 -10.56 8.30 6.85
C PRO A 90 -11.42 7.66 5.76
N THR A 91 -12.01 8.49 4.92
CA THR A 91 -12.43 8.07 3.58
C THR A 91 -11.25 8.17 2.61
N LEU A 92 -11.28 7.43 1.51
CA LEU A 92 -10.24 7.54 0.49
C LEU A 92 -10.21 8.94 -0.16
N SER A 93 -11.37 9.61 -0.25
CA SER A 93 -11.46 11.00 -0.73
C SER A 93 -10.72 11.99 0.17
N GLU A 94 -10.79 11.81 1.50
CA GLU A 94 -10.00 12.62 2.45
C GLU A 94 -8.51 12.37 2.27
N VAL A 95 -8.09 11.12 2.07
CA VAL A 95 -6.67 10.80 1.82
C VAL A 95 -6.21 11.37 0.48
N PHE A 96 -6.99 11.25 -0.59
CA PHE A 96 -6.64 11.86 -1.88
C PHE A 96 -6.55 13.39 -1.78
N SER A 97 -7.45 14.05 -1.03
CA SER A 97 -7.36 15.49 -0.77
C SER A 97 -6.06 15.87 -0.05
N LEU A 98 -5.63 15.05 0.92
CA LEU A 98 -4.40 15.27 1.67
C LEU A 98 -3.16 15.16 0.76
N VAL A 99 -3.08 14.10 -0.06
CA VAL A 99 -1.87 13.82 -0.85
C VAL A 99 -1.83 14.52 -2.22
N LYS A 100 -2.97 15.02 -2.72
CA LYS A 100 -3.06 15.67 -4.03
C LYS A 100 -2.07 16.81 -4.23
N PRO A 101 -1.82 17.72 -3.24
CA PRO A 101 -0.87 18.81 -3.38
C PRO A 101 0.60 18.37 -3.46
N SER A 102 0.90 17.11 -3.14
CA SER A 102 2.24 16.54 -3.16
C SER A 102 2.52 15.73 -4.44
N ALA A 103 3.73 15.16 -4.56
CA ALA A 103 4.10 14.22 -5.63
C ALA A 103 3.98 12.75 -5.20
N LEU A 104 3.39 12.44 -4.04
CA LEU A 104 3.32 11.08 -3.52
C LEU A 104 2.50 10.15 -4.41
N THR A 105 2.96 8.92 -4.53
CA THR A 105 2.16 7.81 -5.06
C THR A 105 1.31 7.20 -3.97
N VAL A 106 0.20 6.56 -4.35
CA VAL A 106 -0.69 5.87 -3.42
C VAL A 106 -0.85 4.41 -3.88
N ASN A 107 -0.44 3.48 -3.03
CA ASN A 107 -0.75 2.06 -3.19
C ASN A 107 -2.05 1.77 -2.43
N VAL A 108 -3.11 1.42 -3.15
CA VAL A 108 -4.43 1.14 -2.59
C VAL A 108 -4.66 -0.36 -2.59
N GLU A 109 -4.61 -1.00 -1.40
CA GLU A 109 -4.93 -2.42 -1.28
C GLU A 109 -6.45 -2.63 -1.18
N LEU A 110 -7.01 -3.41 -2.11
CA LEU A 110 -8.38 -3.86 -2.09
C LEU A 110 -8.52 -5.05 -1.11
N LYS A 111 -9.17 -4.84 0.05
CA LYS A 111 -9.40 -5.87 1.08
C LYS A 111 -10.64 -6.70 0.74
N THR A 112 -10.54 -7.51 -0.31
CA THR A 112 -11.66 -8.31 -0.87
C THR A 112 -11.51 -9.82 -0.66
N THR A 113 -10.63 -10.25 0.23
CA THR A 113 -10.45 -11.68 0.58
C THR A 113 -11.48 -12.16 1.59
N GLU A 114 -11.67 -11.43 2.69
CA GLU A 114 -12.62 -11.79 3.76
C GLU A 114 -14.05 -11.33 3.44
N ARG A 115 -14.18 -10.16 2.79
CA ARG A 115 -15.46 -9.58 2.37
C ARG A 115 -15.37 -9.19 0.89
N LEU A 116 -16.30 -9.68 0.10
CA LEU A 116 -16.41 -9.27 -1.31
C LEU A 116 -17.16 -7.94 -1.39
N TYR A 117 -16.61 -7.03 -2.19
CA TYR A 117 -17.21 -5.74 -2.52
C TYR A 117 -17.25 -5.60 -4.06
N PRO A 118 -18.30 -6.12 -4.72
CA PRO A 118 -18.34 -6.18 -6.19
C PRO A 118 -18.14 -4.83 -6.89
N ASP A 119 -18.61 -3.74 -6.27
CA ASP A 119 -18.51 -2.40 -6.85
C ASP A 119 -17.21 -1.66 -6.48
N LEU A 120 -16.37 -2.23 -5.62
CA LEU A 120 -15.19 -1.54 -5.13
C LEU A 120 -14.21 -1.14 -6.23
N PRO A 121 -13.84 -2.01 -7.20
CA PRO A 121 -12.94 -1.64 -8.28
C PRO A 121 -13.45 -0.43 -9.08
N ARG A 122 -14.72 -0.43 -9.46
CA ARG A 122 -15.34 0.68 -10.21
C ARG A 122 -15.34 1.98 -9.42
N LYS A 123 -15.72 1.92 -8.15
CA LYS A 123 -15.73 3.09 -7.25
C LYS A 123 -14.34 3.69 -7.08
N LEU A 124 -13.31 2.85 -6.95
CA LEU A 124 -11.91 3.27 -6.82
C LEU A 124 -11.43 4.00 -8.07
N LEU A 125 -11.69 3.44 -9.26
CA LEU A 125 -11.31 4.04 -10.54
C LEU A 125 -12.00 5.39 -10.74
N ASN A 126 -13.31 5.47 -10.46
CA ASN A 126 -14.07 6.71 -10.57
C ASN A 126 -13.50 7.78 -9.62
N LEU A 127 -13.28 7.43 -8.35
CA LEU A 127 -12.75 8.37 -7.36
C LEU A 127 -11.33 8.84 -7.74
N ALA A 128 -10.45 7.94 -8.21
CA ALA A 128 -9.13 8.31 -8.68
C ALA A 128 -9.19 9.28 -9.88
N GLY A 129 -10.14 9.09 -10.78
CA GLY A 129 -10.42 10.01 -11.90
C GLY A 129 -10.89 11.39 -11.43
N GLU A 130 -11.86 11.45 -10.52
CA GLU A 130 -12.39 12.70 -9.94
C GLU A 130 -11.30 13.54 -9.27
N TYR A 131 -10.34 12.90 -8.62
CA TYR A 131 -9.21 13.56 -7.97
C TYR A 131 -8.01 13.79 -8.89
N ALA A 132 -8.06 13.34 -10.15
CA ALA A 132 -6.92 13.32 -11.08
C ALA A 132 -5.70 12.59 -10.51
N MET A 133 -5.94 11.48 -9.83
CA MET A 133 -4.92 10.66 -9.16
C MET A 133 -4.55 9.38 -9.93
N GLY A 134 -5.22 9.07 -11.05
CA GLY A 134 -5.08 7.79 -11.76
C GLY A 134 -3.63 7.39 -12.06
N GLU A 135 -2.79 8.33 -12.52
CA GLU A 135 -1.38 8.07 -12.80
C GLU A 135 -0.51 7.89 -11.54
N ARG A 136 -1.04 8.21 -10.37
CA ARG A 136 -0.32 8.16 -9.08
C ARG A 136 -0.77 7.00 -8.20
N VAL A 137 -1.83 6.29 -8.61
CA VAL A 137 -2.36 5.14 -7.88
C VAL A 137 -1.85 3.84 -8.49
N ILE A 138 -1.48 2.88 -7.64
CA ILE A 138 -1.40 1.46 -7.95
C ILE A 138 -2.41 0.72 -7.09
N TYR A 139 -3.18 -0.17 -7.68
CA TYR A 139 -4.16 -1.00 -6.98
C TYR A 139 -3.53 -2.35 -6.66
N SER A 140 -3.52 -2.75 -5.41
CA SER A 140 -2.98 -4.04 -5.00
C SER A 140 -4.01 -4.89 -4.27
N SER A 141 -3.84 -6.19 -4.25
CA SER A 141 -4.70 -7.12 -3.52
C SER A 141 -4.08 -8.51 -3.45
N PHE A 142 -4.40 -9.26 -2.39
CA PHE A 142 -4.26 -10.72 -2.34
C PHE A 142 -5.35 -11.43 -3.14
N ASN A 143 -6.48 -10.78 -3.38
CA ASN A 143 -7.52 -11.28 -4.27
C ASN A 143 -7.27 -10.78 -5.71
N HIS A 144 -6.52 -11.56 -6.48
CA HIS A 144 -6.14 -11.21 -7.84
C HIS A 144 -7.33 -11.14 -8.81
N TYR A 145 -8.49 -11.72 -8.46
CA TYR A 145 -9.73 -11.55 -9.24
C TYR A 145 -10.20 -10.09 -9.23
N SER A 146 -10.09 -9.40 -8.08
CA SER A 146 -10.44 -7.98 -7.98
C SER A 146 -9.51 -7.10 -8.84
N LEU A 147 -8.24 -7.47 -8.94
CA LEU A 147 -7.27 -6.76 -9.80
C LEU A 147 -7.54 -7.01 -11.27
N LYS A 148 -7.90 -8.25 -11.65
CA LYS A 148 -8.30 -8.56 -13.02
C LYS A 148 -9.58 -7.81 -13.42
N GLU A 149 -10.53 -7.65 -12.50
CA GLU A 149 -11.72 -6.81 -12.70
C GLU A 149 -11.33 -5.33 -12.86
N THR A 150 -10.42 -4.81 -12.04
CA THR A 150 -9.90 -3.45 -12.16
C THR A 150 -9.30 -3.21 -13.55
N LYS A 151 -8.46 -4.11 -14.05
CA LYS A 151 -7.88 -4.04 -15.41
C LYS A 151 -8.93 -4.15 -16.53
N ALA A 152 -9.98 -4.94 -16.31
CA ALA A 152 -11.08 -5.06 -17.29
C ALA A 152 -11.91 -3.78 -17.38
N LEU A 153 -12.08 -3.05 -16.27
CA LEU A 153 -12.77 -1.77 -16.19
C LEU A 153 -11.93 -0.62 -16.75
N ASP A 154 -10.63 -0.63 -16.48
CA ASP A 154 -9.66 0.35 -17.00
C ASP A 154 -8.33 -0.36 -17.34
N PRO A 155 -8.06 -0.64 -18.62
CA PRO A 155 -6.80 -1.27 -19.04
C PRO A 155 -5.53 -0.46 -18.70
N SER A 156 -5.66 0.85 -18.46
CA SER A 156 -4.54 1.71 -18.07
C SER A 156 -4.25 1.69 -16.56
N ALA A 157 -5.17 1.18 -15.74
CA ALA A 157 -5.00 1.07 -14.29
C ALA A 157 -3.76 0.22 -13.96
N ARG A 158 -2.90 0.73 -13.08
CA ARG A 158 -1.72 -0.02 -12.63
C ARG A 158 -2.11 -0.94 -11.49
N ILE A 159 -1.74 -2.22 -11.62
CA ILE A 159 -2.05 -3.23 -10.60
C ILE A 159 -0.79 -3.96 -10.10
N GLY A 160 -0.79 -4.33 -8.81
CA GLY A 160 0.28 -5.04 -8.13
C GLY A 160 -0.25 -6.29 -7.41
N LEU A 161 0.34 -7.45 -7.68
CA LEU A 161 -0.10 -8.74 -7.13
C LEU A 161 0.53 -9.00 -5.76
N LEU A 162 -0.26 -8.94 -4.69
CA LEU A 162 0.19 -9.30 -3.34
C LEU A 162 0.25 -10.81 -3.16
N TYR A 163 1.35 -11.31 -2.58
CA TYR A 163 1.49 -12.70 -2.15
C TYR A 163 2.57 -12.88 -1.07
N GLU A 164 2.44 -13.95 -0.26
CA GLU A 164 3.35 -14.23 0.87
C GLU A 164 4.33 -15.36 0.58
N LEU A 165 3.90 -16.37 -0.16
CA LEU A 165 4.68 -17.58 -0.42
C LEU A 165 5.44 -17.46 -1.73
N GLY A 166 6.58 -18.18 -1.87
CA GLY A 166 7.33 -18.24 -3.12
C GLY A 166 6.45 -18.68 -4.29
N MET A 167 6.51 -17.96 -5.38
CA MET A 167 5.85 -18.28 -6.64
C MET A 167 6.90 -18.60 -7.68
N PHE A 168 6.71 -19.71 -8.39
CA PHE A 168 7.59 -20.08 -9.50
C PHE A 168 7.29 -19.19 -10.72
N ASP A 169 8.33 -18.60 -11.31
CA ASP A 169 8.23 -17.70 -12.48
C ASP A 169 7.13 -16.61 -12.34
N PRO A 170 7.16 -15.78 -11.26
CA PRO A 170 6.05 -14.88 -10.95
C PRO A 170 5.74 -13.87 -12.06
N TRP A 171 6.70 -13.52 -12.92
CA TRP A 171 6.51 -12.66 -14.10
C TRP A 171 5.58 -13.28 -15.14
N VAL A 172 5.56 -14.62 -15.27
CA VAL A 172 4.64 -15.31 -16.19
C VAL A 172 3.20 -15.08 -15.75
N TYR A 173 2.94 -15.27 -14.46
CA TYR A 173 1.60 -15.04 -13.91
C TYR A 173 1.23 -13.54 -13.92
N ALA A 174 2.18 -12.65 -13.59
CA ALA A 174 1.95 -11.21 -13.65
C ALA A 174 1.55 -10.77 -15.06
N ASN A 175 2.27 -11.21 -16.08
CA ASN A 175 1.94 -10.92 -17.48
C ASN A 175 0.61 -11.53 -17.92
N TYR A 176 0.28 -12.73 -17.45
CA TYR A 176 -1.03 -13.36 -17.72
C TYR A 176 -2.21 -12.56 -17.15
N VAL A 177 -2.04 -11.98 -15.97
CA VAL A 177 -3.06 -11.12 -15.33
C VAL A 177 -3.05 -9.71 -15.92
N GLY A 178 -1.96 -9.30 -16.55
CA GLY A 178 -1.71 -7.92 -17.03
C GLY A 178 -1.24 -7.00 -15.91
N ALA A 179 -0.53 -7.55 -14.91
CA ALA A 179 -0.06 -6.77 -13.77
C ALA A 179 1.23 -6.01 -14.09
N ASP A 180 1.33 -4.79 -13.56
CA ASP A 180 2.49 -3.91 -13.71
C ASP A 180 3.58 -4.23 -12.68
N ALA A 181 3.19 -4.87 -11.56
CA ALA A 181 4.11 -5.23 -10.49
C ALA A 181 3.68 -6.50 -9.75
N ILE A 182 4.67 -7.16 -9.14
CA ILE A 182 4.46 -8.12 -8.06
C ILE A 182 4.77 -7.45 -6.72
N HIS A 183 3.98 -7.79 -5.69
CA HIS A 183 4.16 -7.32 -4.32
C HIS A 183 4.40 -8.51 -3.38
N PRO A 184 5.59 -9.15 -3.42
CA PRO A 184 5.93 -10.26 -2.55
C PRO A 184 6.24 -9.83 -1.13
N HIS A 185 6.01 -10.72 -0.17
CA HIS A 185 6.67 -10.60 1.13
C HIS A 185 8.20 -10.61 0.93
N TYR A 186 8.92 -9.71 1.61
CA TYR A 186 10.35 -9.50 1.36
C TYR A 186 11.22 -10.75 1.57
N PHE A 187 10.79 -11.71 2.41
CA PHE A 187 11.50 -12.99 2.58
C PHE A 187 11.60 -13.78 1.27
N VAL A 188 10.64 -13.65 0.37
CA VAL A 188 10.70 -14.30 -0.94
C VAL A 188 11.89 -13.79 -1.74
N ILE A 189 12.07 -12.46 -1.77
CA ILE A 189 13.20 -11.83 -2.49
C ILE A 189 14.52 -12.04 -1.74
N ALA A 190 14.51 -12.07 -0.40
CA ALA A 190 15.72 -12.40 0.38
C ALA A 190 16.23 -13.82 0.09
N ALA A 191 15.32 -14.78 -0.14
CA ALA A 191 15.64 -16.15 -0.48
C ALA A 191 16.02 -16.35 -1.95
N LEU A 192 15.43 -15.57 -2.87
CA LEU A 192 15.56 -15.70 -4.33
C LEU A 192 15.77 -14.32 -4.97
N PRO A 193 16.93 -13.66 -4.72
CA PRO A 193 17.18 -12.28 -5.15
C PRO A 193 17.19 -12.11 -6.67
N GLU A 194 17.53 -13.17 -7.43
CA GLU A 194 17.48 -13.17 -8.89
C GLU A 194 16.09 -12.92 -9.47
N THR A 195 15.04 -13.17 -8.70
CA THR A 195 13.65 -12.90 -9.09
C THR A 195 13.45 -11.45 -9.53
N VAL A 196 14.16 -10.49 -8.91
CA VAL A 196 14.00 -9.08 -9.26
C VAL A 196 14.49 -8.80 -10.66
N ALA A 197 15.70 -9.30 -11.02
CA ALA A 197 16.26 -9.12 -12.36
C ALA A 197 15.38 -9.79 -13.42
N LEU A 198 14.92 -11.00 -13.16
CA LEU A 198 14.04 -11.75 -14.07
C LEU A 198 12.68 -11.05 -14.25
N CYS A 199 12.10 -10.50 -13.21
CA CYS A 199 10.89 -9.67 -13.33
C CYS A 199 11.14 -8.44 -14.21
N HIS A 200 12.26 -7.73 -14.02
CA HIS A 200 12.62 -6.56 -14.83
C HIS A 200 12.81 -6.91 -16.31
N GLU A 201 13.46 -8.05 -16.62
CA GLU A 201 13.60 -8.55 -18.00
C GLU A 201 12.25 -8.78 -18.69
N HIS A 202 11.20 -9.07 -17.91
CA HIS A 202 9.84 -9.29 -18.39
C HIS A 202 8.91 -8.07 -18.19
N GLY A 203 9.48 -6.90 -17.86
CA GLY A 203 8.73 -5.65 -17.70
C GLY A 203 7.88 -5.54 -16.42
N VAL A 204 8.09 -6.43 -15.46
CA VAL A 204 7.35 -6.48 -14.18
C VAL A 204 8.17 -5.83 -13.08
N LYS A 205 7.59 -4.89 -12.34
CA LYS A 205 8.20 -4.26 -11.17
C LYS A 205 8.07 -5.13 -9.92
N VAL A 206 8.94 -4.89 -8.93
CA VAL A 206 8.95 -5.62 -7.66
C VAL A 206 8.87 -4.64 -6.49
N ASN A 207 7.77 -4.66 -5.75
CA ASN A 207 7.56 -3.89 -4.52
C ASN A 207 7.42 -4.85 -3.33
N VAL A 208 8.31 -4.74 -2.36
CA VAL A 208 8.36 -5.69 -1.23
C VAL A 208 7.75 -5.12 0.03
N TRP A 209 7.13 -5.97 0.85
CA TRP A 209 6.47 -5.65 2.13
C TRP A 209 6.71 -6.74 3.17
N THR A 210 6.63 -6.51 4.47
CA THR A 210 6.81 -5.23 5.14
C THR A 210 8.25 -5.19 5.67
N VAL A 211 9.04 -4.20 5.28
CA VAL A 211 10.49 -4.18 5.52
C VAL A 211 10.83 -3.07 6.50
N ASP A 212 11.02 -3.41 7.78
CA ASP A 212 11.19 -2.44 8.85
C ASP A 212 12.62 -2.38 9.43
N GLU A 213 13.40 -3.44 9.23
CA GLU A 213 14.73 -3.54 9.82
C GLU A 213 15.82 -3.01 8.87
N PRO A 214 16.78 -2.19 9.35
CA PRO A 214 17.79 -1.54 8.50
C PRO A 214 18.58 -2.50 7.61
N ASP A 215 18.89 -3.70 8.11
CA ASP A 215 19.67 -4.68 7.34
C ASP A 215 18.80 -5.34 6.24
N ALA A 216 17.52 -5.57 6.51
CA ALA A 216 16.57 -6.03 5.49
C ALA A 216 16.34 -4.95 4.42
N ILE A 217 16.20 -3.68 4.81
CA ILE A 217 16.09 -2.55 3.88
C ILE A 217 17.33 -2.49 2.97
N LYS A 218 18.56 -2.58 3.54
CA LYS A 218 19.79 -2.59 2.75
C LYS A 218 19.85 -3.76 1.78
N LEU A 219 19.40 -4.95 2.21
CA LEU A 219 19.34 -6.13 1.36
C LEU A 219 18.41 -5.89 0.18
N MET A 220 17.21 -5.37 0.40
CA MET A 220 16.25 -5.06 -0.68
C MET A 220 16.77 -3.99 -1.63
N LEU A 221 17.50 -2.97 -1.13
CA LEU A 221 18.19 -1.99 -1.96
C LEU A 221 19.27 -2.63 -2.85
N LYS A 222 20.04 -3.59 -2.32
CA LYS A 222 21.03 -4.36 -3.09
C LYS A 222 20.39 -5.23 -4.16
N CYS A 223 19.24 -5.82 -3.86
CA CYS A 223 18.43 -6.57 -4.85
C CYS A 223 17.80 -5.67 -5.91
N ALA A 224 17.91 -4.35 -5.80
CA ALA A 224 17.37 -3.36 -6.74
C ALA A 224 15.84 -3.44 -6.91
N VAL A 225 15.10 -3.72 -5.84
CA VAL A 225 13.63 -3.70 -5.87
C VAL A 225 13.11 -2.30 -6.21
N ASP A 226 11.96 -2.21 -6.87
CA ASP A 226 11.35 -0.94 -7.30
C ASP A 226 10.71 -0.17 -6.14
N GLY A 227 10.16 -0.89 -5.16
CA GLY A 227 9.54 -0.30 -3.97
C GLY A 227 9.79 -1.08 -2.70
N ILE A 228 9.95 -0.35 -1.60
CA ILE A 228 10.00 -0.87 -0.23
C ILE A 228 8.82 -0.31 0.54
N ILE A 229 7.92 -1.19 0.99
CA ILE A 229 6.76 -0.86 1.81
C ILE A 229 7.15 -1.12 3.27
N THR A 230 7.09 -0.09 4.13
CA THR A 230 7.64 -0.10 5.50
C THR A 230 6.78 0.68 6.48
N ASN A 231 6.73 0.24 7.75
CA ASN A 231 6.13 0.99 8.85
C ASN A 231 7.01 2.16 9.34
N LYS A 232 8.31 2.16 8.95
CA LYS A 232 9.34 3.10 9.40
C LYS A 232 9.94 3.88 8.22
N PRO A 233 9.17 4.77 7.56
CA PRO A 233 9.62 5.43 6.34
C PRO A 233 10.88 6.29 6.51
N ASP A 234 11.08 6.93 7.65
CA ASP A 234 12.28 7.70 7.98
C ASP A 234 13.56 6.84 7.95
N ILE A 235 13.50 5.64 8.55
CA ILE A 235 14.61 4.67 8.55
C ILE A 235 14.91 4.23 7.12
N ALA A 236 13.88 3.91 6.33
CA ALA A 236 14.07 3.45 4.96
C ALA A 236 14.63 4.57 4.05
N VAL A 237 14.17 5.80 4.21
CA VAL A 237 14.70 6.97 3.50
C VAL A 237 16.17 7.20 3.83
N ALA A 238 16.54 7.12 5.12
CA ALA A 238 17.93 7.26 5.57
C ALA A 238 18.83 6.13 5.02
N CYS A 239 18.37 4.87 5.10
CA CYS A 239 19.11 3.73 4.53
C CYS A 239 19.35 3.88 3.03
N ARG A 240 18.32 4.32 2.28
CA ARG A 240 18.44 4.57 0.84
C ARG A 240 19.43 5.69 0.52
N ALA A 241 19.43 6.79 1.29
CA ALA A 241 20.36 7.89 1.09
C ALA A 241 21.81 7.41 1.29
N LYS A 242 22.08 6.71 2.40
CA LYS A 242 23.39 6.14 2.70
C LYS A 242 23.85 5.13 1.64
N TYR A 243 22.99 4.22 1.21
CA TYR A 243 23.30 3.25 0.15
C TYR A 243 23.71 3.94 -1.16
N LYS A 244 23.05 5.04 -1.51
CA LYS A 244 23.39 5.84 -2.70
C LYS A 244 24.77 6.49 -2.58
N GLU A 245 25.13 7.02 -1.40
CA GLU A 245 26.44 7.60 -1.15
C GLU A 245 27.55 6.54 -1.27
N GLU A 246 27.37 5.37 -0.64
CA GLU A 246 28.31 4.25 -0.69
C GLU A 246 28.56 3.75 -2.13
N THR A 247 27.49 3.64 -2.92
CA THR A 247 27.59 3.16 -4.32
C THR A 247 28.19 4.20 -5.27
N ASN A 248 28.09 5.49 -4.95
CA ASN A 248 28.74 6.56 -5.73
C ASN A 248 30.22 6.74 -5.35
N ALA A 249 30.60 6.52 -4.10
CA ALA A 249 31.98 6.61 -3.63
C ALA A 249 32.87 5.43 -4.11
N GLY A 250 32.26 4.32 -4.50
CA GLY A 250 32.96 3.12 -5.01
C GLY A 250 33.16 3.12 -6.55
N LYS A 251 32.72 4.17 -7.25
CA LYS A 251 32.96 4.40 -8.69
C LYS A 251 34.03 5.44 -8.92
#